data_e73282acd3a3b047f31f94ce050a0769
#
_entry.id   e73282acd3a3b047f31f94ce050a0769
#
_cell.length_a   1.000
_cell.length_b   1.000
_cell.length_c   1.000
_cell.angle_alpha   90.00
_cell.angle_beta   90.00
_cell.angle_gamma   90.00
#
_symmetry.space_group_name_H-M   'P 1'
#
loop_
_entity.id
_entity.type
_entity.pdbx_description
1 polymer ?
#
loop_
_entity_poly.entity_id
_entity_poly.type
_entity_poly.pdbx_seq_one_letter_code
_entity_poly.pdbx_strand_id
1 'polypeptide(L)'
;MVSMKDISAACGVSVATVSKALNDHRDVGDETKQRIKQIAKEMGYFPNSSARALKTNKSYNIGVLFVEELPMSGLTHDYYATILDSFKVAVEAKGYDITFINCNRRKGRLSYLEHSKFRGVDGVLIACVNFDDPEVVELVNSDIPVVTIDYAFDGKLAVLSDNAKGIRDLVKYIYSQGHRKIAYIHGQMNNENVTGNRLKSFLDTTKELGLDIPDEYIIEGKYRDTDNAAKNASILLNMKERPTCIIFSDDYSAIGGMNEIKLRGLNIPEDISIAGYDGSNIAAQIEPQLTTIVQDTRMIGRIAADNLINLIEKPKSTTPEHNVIEGMLRKGRSVRRIDDKRS
;
A
#
# COMPACT_ATOMS: atom_id res chain seq x y z
N MET A 1 -20.33 -35.41 -1.44
CA MET A 1 -19.49 -34.72 -0.44
C MET A 1 -19.91 -35.26 0.93
N VAL A 2 -18.98 -35.77 1.73
CA VAL A 2 -19.25 -36.33 3.07
C VAL A 2 -19.77 -35.22 4.00
N SER A 3 -20.80 -35.51 4.76
CA SER A 3 -21.46 -34.56 5.69
C SER A 3 -21.21 -34.95 7.15
N MET A 4 -21.46 -34.02 8.10
CA MET A 4 -21.41 -34.35 9.52
C MET A 4 -22.41 -35.44 9.91
N LYS A 5 -23.49 -35.66 9.16
CA LYS A 5 -24.43 -36.77 9.37
C LYS A 5 -23.79 -38.13 9.06
N ASP A 6 -22.99 -38.19 8.00
CA ASP A 6 -22.31 -39.43 7.60
C ASP A 6 -21.25 -39.81 8.64
N ILE A 7 -20.50 -38.82 9.17
CA ILE A 7 -19.54 -39.06 10.27
C ILE A 7 -20.28 -39.50 11.55
N SER A 8 -21.41 -38.86 11.86
CA SER A 8 -22.26 -39.20 12.99
C SER A 8 -22.68 -40.67 12.93
N ALA A 9 -23.13 -41.13 11.76
CA ALA A 9 -23.50 -42.54 11.52
C ALA A 9 -22.29 -43.48 11.67
N ALA A 10 -21.14 -43.11 11.10
CA ALA A 10 -19.92 -43.95 11.18
C ALA A 10 -19.32 -44.02 12.59
N CYS A 11 -19.48 -42.97 13.40
CA CYS A 11 -18.96 -42.92 14.78
C CYS A 11 -19.98 -43.43 15.83
N GLY A 12 -21.25 -43.59 15.51
CA GLY A 12 -22.31 -43.95 16.45
C GLY A 12 -22.59 -42.87 17.50
N VAL A 13 -22.39 -41.58 17.16
CA VAL A 13 -22.62 -40.45 18.06
C VAL A 13 -23.51 -39.41 17.40
N SER A 14 -24.06 -38.44 18.15
CA SER A 14 -24.91 -37.39 17.59
C SER A 14 -24.14 -36.45 16.69
N VAL A 15 -24.81 -35.82 15.72
CA VAL A 15 -24.21 -34.75 14.85
C VAL A 15 -23.69 -33.60 15.72
N ALA A 16 -24.34 -33.29 16.84
CA ALA A 16 -23.88 -32.30 17.79
C ALA A 16 -22.54 -32.69 18.44
N THR A 17 -22.36 -33.97 18.78
CA THR A 17 -21.11 -34.51 19.33
C THR A 17 -20.00 -34.46 18.29
N VAL A 18 -20.28 -34.82 17.02
CA VAL A 18 -19.32 -34.65 15.89
C VAL A 18 -18.89 -33.21 15.76
N SER A 19 -19.84 -32.27 15.70
CA SER A 19 -19.55 -30.82 15.59
C SER A 19 -18.68 -30.33 16.76
N LYS A 20 -18.98 -30.73 17.99
CA LYS A 20 -18.20 -30.36 19.18
C LYS A 20 -16.78 -30.95 19.16
N ALA A 21 -16.65 -32.22 18.75
CA ALA A 21 -15.35 -32.90 18.64
C ALA A 21 -14.45 -32.26 17.58
N LEU A 22 -15.00 -31.95 16.38
CA LEU A 22 -14.27 -31.31 15.31
C LEU A 22 -13.84 -29.86 15.63
N ASN A 23 -14.54 -29.18 16.56
CA ASN A 23 -14.23 -27.84 17.04
C ASN A 23 -13.53 -27.81 18.41
N ASP A 24 -12.97 -28.94 18.86
CA ASP A 24 -12.19 -29.10 20.11
C ASP A 24 -12.90 -28.63 21.40
N HIS A 25 -14.24 -28.68 21.42
CA HIS A 25 -15.00 -28.33 22.63
C HIS A 25 -14.59 -29.19 23.83
N ARG A 26 -14.51 -28.57 25.02
CA ARG A 26 -14.02 -29.22 26.27
C ARG A 26 -14.97 -30.27 26.83
N ASP A 27 -16.22 -30.26 26.44
CA ASP A 27 -17.27 -31.18 26.89
C ASP A 27 -17.29 -32.54 26.13
N VAL A 28 -16.33 -32.77 25.22
CA VAL A 28 -16.09 -34.06 24.56
C VAL A 28 -14.72 -34.58 24.99
N GLY A 29 -14.67 -35.81 25.48
CA GLY A 29 -13.41 -36.43 25.90
C GLY A 29 -12.40 -36.59 24.75
N ASP A 30 -11.10 -36.48 25.07
CA ASP A 30 -10.03 -36.43 24.07
C ASP A 30 -9.96 -37.71 23.20
N GLU A 31 -10.20 -38.88 23.76
CA GLU A 31 -10.27 -40.12 22.99
C GLU A 31 -11.39 -40.08 21.93
N THR A 32 -12.57 -39.61 22.33
CA THR A 32 -13.70 -39.43 21.41
C THR A 32 -13.41 -38.42 20.33
N LYS A 33 -12.76 -37.30 20.68
CA LYS A 33 -12.32 -36.29 19.69
C LYS A 33 -11.38 -36.90 18.67
N GLN A 34 -10.33 -37.60 19.13
CA GLN A 34 -9.34 -38.23 18.24
C GLN A 34 -9.99 -39.23 17.29
N ARG A 35 -10.88 -40.10 17.82
CA ARG A 35 -11.63 -41.07 17.00
C ARG A 35 -12.48 -40.39 15.92
N ILE A 36 -13.23 -39.36 16.30
CA ILE A 36 -14.08 -38.62 15.33
C ILE A 36 -13.23 -37.92 14.28
N LYS A 37 -12.13 -37.26 14.67
CA LYS A 37 -11.21 -36.60 13.74
C LYS A 37 -10.57 -37.58 12.75
N GLN A 38 -10.19 -38.77 13.24
CA GLN A 38 -9.62 -39.82 12.41
C GLN A 38 -10.63 -40.33 11.37
N ILE A 39 -11.85 -40.67 11.80
CA ILE A 39 -12.92 -41.14 10.90
C ILE A 39 -13.28 -40.05 9.89
N ALA A 40 -13.38 -38.78 10.31
CA ALA A 40 -13.64 -37.66 9.41
C ALA A 40 -12.55 -37.56 8.34
N LYS A 41 -11.28 -37.70 8.69
CA LYS A 41 -10.13 -37.68 7.76
C LYS A 41 -10.17 -38.85 6.78
N GLU A 42 -10.44 -40.08 7.27
CA GLU A 42 -10.55 -41.29 6.43
C GLU A 42 -11.71 -41.23 5.45
N MET A 43 -12.83 -40.61 5.85
CA MET A 43 -13.97 -40.37 4.97
C MET A 43 -13.77 -39.20 3.99
N GLY A 44 -12.66 -38.43 4.09
CA GLY A 44 -12.41 -37.26 3.26
C GLY A 44 -13.35 -36.08 3.56
N TYR A 45 -13.77 -35.95 4.82
CA TYR A 45 -14.58 -34.82 5.25
C TYR A 45 -13.74 -33.57 5.38
N PHE A 46 -14.18 -32.49 4.72
CA PHE A 46 -13.64 -31.15 4.89
C PHE A 46 -14.74 -30.25 5.50
N PRO A 47 -14.42 -29.53 6.61
CA PRO A 47 -15.36 -28.57 7.18
C PRO A 47 -15.79 -27.53 6.13
N ASN A 48 -17.09 -27.31 6.01
CA ASN A 48 -17.61 -26.29 5.10
C ASN A 48 -17.49 -24.92 5.80
N SER A 49 -16.63 -24.04 5.25
CA SER A 49 -16.40 -22.68 5.75
C SER A 49 -17.70 -21.86 5.80
N SER A 50 -18.56 -22.01 4.79
CA SER A 50 -19.85 -21.30 4.75
C SER A 50 -20.80 -21.72 5.86
N ALA A 51 -20.84 -23.05 6.18
CA ALA A 51 -21.63 -23.54 7.29
C ALA A 51 -21.09 -23.09 8.67
N ARG A 52 -19.77 -22.94 8.78
CA ARG A 52 -19.10 -22.38 9.95
C ARG A 52 -19.41 -20.90 10.10
N ALA A 53 -19.33 -20.13 9.01
CA ALA A 53 -19.63 -18.70 8.98
C ALA A 53 -21.08 -18.40 9.45
N LEU A 54 -22.06 -19.19 8.99
CA LEU A 54 -23.45 -19.09 9.44
C LEU A 54 -23.64 -19.29 10.94
N LYS A 55 -22.80 -20.12 11.58
CA LYS A 55 -22.89 -20.42 13.03
C LYS A 55 -22.16 -19.39 13.87
N THR A 56 -21.02 -18.87 13.39
CA THR A 56 -20.13 -17.98 14.15
C THR A 56 -20.33 -16.51 13.81
N ASN A 57 -21.09 -16.22 12.76
CA ASN A 57 -21.21 -14.90 12.12
C ASN A 57 -19.85 -14.30 11.72
N LYS A 58 -18.86 -15.18 11.46
CA LYS A 58 -17.52 -14.81 10.99
C LYS A 58 -17.10 -15.72 9.84
N SER A 59 -16.69 -15.13 8.75
CA SER A 59 -16.21 -15.86 7.57
C SER A 59 -14.72 -16.20 7.65
N TYR A 60 -13.97 -15.46 8.45
CA TYR A 60 -12.50 -15.44 8.46
C TYR A 60 -11.93 -15.09 7.08
N ASN A 61 -12.63 -14.22 6.35
CA ASN A 61 -12.23 -13.76 5.02
C ASN A 61 -12.19 -12.24 5.00
N ILE A 62 -11.06 -11.68 4.58
CA ILE A 62 -10.84 -10.24 4.45
C ILE A 62 -10.88 -9.87 2.97
N GLY A 63 -11.65 -8.84 2.64
CA GLY A 63 -11.65 -8.23 1.34
C GLY A 63 -10.43 -7.34 1.13
N VAL A 64 -9.87 -7.34 -0.07
CA VAL A 64 -8.89 -6.35 -0.50
C VAL A 64 -9.46 -5.63 -1.72
N LEU A 65 -9.81 -4.37 -1.55
CA LEU A 65 -10.17 -3.50 -2.66
C LEU A 65 -8.89 -2.81 -3.15
N PHE A 66 -8.48 -3.22 -4.33
CA PHE A 66 -7.30 -2.72 -5.01
C PHE A 66 -7.64 -2.57 -6.49
N VAL A 67 -7.83 -1.34 -6.94
CA VAL A 67 -8.25 -1.03 -8.30
C VAL A 67 -7.30 0.01 -8.86
N GLU A 68 -6.58 -0.35 -9.88
CA GLU A 68 -5.72 0.56 -10.58
C GLU A 68 -6.27 0.87 -11.97
N GLU A 69 -6.37 2.16 -12.27
CA GLU A 69 -6.89 2.65 -13.54
C GLU A 69 -5.82 2.71 -14.65
N LEU A 70 -4.54 2.50 -14.31
CA LEU A 70 -3.43 2.64 -15.24
C LEU A 70 -2.94 1.29 -15.79
N PRO A 71 -2.60 1.21 -17.10
CA PRO A 71 -2.28 -0.06 -17.77
C PRO A 71 -1.03 -0.79 -17.27
N MET A 72 -0.22 -0.20 -16.39
CA MET A 72 1.13 -0.71 -16.05
C MET A 72 1.35 -1.04 -14.58
N SER A 73 0.33 -1.06 -13.75
CA SER A 73 0.58 -1.16 -12.33
C SER A 73 -0.08 -2.37 -11.67
N GLY A 74 -1.31 -2.44 -11.43
CA GLY A 74 -1.94 -3.57 -10.77
C GLY A 74 -1.08 -4.16 -9.62
N LEU A 75 -1.10 -5.47 -9.44
CA LEU A 75 -0.29 -6.18 -8.45
C LEU A 75 1.23 -6.13 -8.73
N THR A 76 1.66 -5.59 -9.86
CA THR A 76 3.09 -5.38 -10.18
C THR A 76 3.64 -4.05 -9.65
N HIS A 77 2.80 -3.22 -9.03
CA HIS A 77 3.23 -2.01 -8.35
C HIS A 77 3.98 -2.39 -7.07
N ASP A 78 5.31 -2.38 -7.10
CA ASP A 78 6.18 -2.91 -6.04
C ASP A 78 5.95 -2.28 -4.65
N TYR A 79 5.59 -0.99 -4.56
CA TYR A 79 5.16 -0.36 -3.32
C TYR A 79 3.95 -1.07 -2.72
N TYR A 80 2.84 -1.13 -3.47
CA TYR A 80 1.63 -1.80 -2.99
C TYR A 80 1.77 -3.31 -2.93
N ALA A 81 2.52 -3.94 -3.85
CA ALA A 81 2.77 -5.37 -3.80
C ALA A 81 3.44 -5.78 -2.48
N THR A 82 4.42 -4.99 -2.00
CA THR A 82 5.10 -5.26 -0.72
C THR A 82 4.18 -5.02 0.48
N ILE A 83 3.32 -4.00 0.43
CA ILE A 83 2.29 -3.75 1.46
C ILE A 83 1.32 -4.93 1.53
N LEU A 84 0.79 -5.37 0.37
CA LEU A 84 -0.17 -6.47 0.29
C LEU A 84 0.45 -7.81 0.70
N ASP A 85 1.71 -8.07 0.37
CA ASP A 85 2.44 -9.26 0.82
C ASP A 85 2.56 -9.28 2.35
N SER A 86 3.00 -8.18 2.94
CA SER A 86 3.11 -8.05 4.40
C SER A 86 1.76 -8.13 5.10
N PHE A 87 0.73 -7.50 4.54
CA PHE A 87 -0.65 -7.59 5.02
C PHE A 87 -1.15 -9.03 4.99
N LYS A 88 -0.96 -9.72 3.85
CA LYS A 88 -1.33 -11.13 3.66
C LYS A 88 -0.71 -12.01 4.74
N VAL A 89 0.61 -11.92 4.93
CA VAL A 89 1.31 -12.72 5.95
C VAL A 89 0.74 -12.48 7.35
N ALA A 90 0.44 -11.22 7.69
CA ALA A 90 -0.08 -10.85 9.00
C ALA A 90 -1.51 -11.37 9.23
N VAL A 91 -2.41 -11.28 8.24
CA VAL A 91 -3.80 -11.77 8.39
C VAL A 91 -3.88 -13.29 8.38
N GLU A 92 -3.06 -13.97 7.55
CA GLU A 92 -2.97 -15.44 7.52
C GLU A 92 -2.48 -16.00 8.87
N ALA A 93 -1.52 -15.33 9.53
CA ALA A 93 -1.07 -15.71 10.87
C ALA A 93 -2.19 -15.63 11.93
N LYS A 94 -3.26 -14.89 11.66
CA LYS A 94 -4.46 -14.79 12.51
C LYS A 94 -5.62 -15.69 12.03
N GLY A 95 -5.40 -16.48 10.99
CA GLY A 95 -6.36 -17.44 10.45
C GLY A 95 -7.40 -16.83 9.50
N TYR A 96 -7.10 -15.67 8.89
CA TYR A 96 -7.94 -15.05 7.88
C TYR A 96 -7.42 -15.34 6.47
N ASP A 97 -8.33 -15.61 5.55
CA ASP A 97 -8.08 -15.67 4.12
C ASP A 97 -8.28 -14.29 3.47
N ILE A 98 -7.79 -14.11 2.23
CA ILE A 98 -7.94 -12.87 1.46
C ILE A 98 -8.75 -13.12 0.18
N THR A 99 -9.68 -12.22 -0.11
CA THR A 99 -10.44 -12.17 -1.36
C THR A 99 -10.34 -10.77 -1.98
N PHE A 100 -9.91 -10.68 -3.25
CA PHE A 100 -9.96 -9.40 -3.95
C PHE A 100 -11.41 -9.00 -4.26
N ILE A 101 -11.75 -7.75 -3.90
CA ILE A 101 -13.03 -7.12 -4.20
C ILE A 101 -12.92 -6.37 -5.52
N ASN A 102 -13.88 -6.54 -6.39
CA ASN A 102 -13.95 -5.88 -7.69
C ASN A 102 -15.40 -5.62 -8.11
N CYS A 103 -15.60 -4.83 -9.15
CA CYS A 103 -16.88 -4.69 -9.80
C CYS A 103 -17.18 -5.94 -10.59
N ASN A 104 -18.01 -6.85 -10.07
CA ASN A 104 -18.33 -8.12 -10.75
C ASN A 104 -19.28 -7.90 -11.93
N ARG A 105 -18.78 -8.07 -13.15
CA ARG A 105 -19.55 -7.85 -14.39
C ARG A 105 -20.40 -9.03 -14.85
N ARG A 106 -20.29 -10.21 -14.24
CA ARG A 106 -20.91 -11.46 -14.74
C ARG A 106 -22.43 -11.58 -14.51
N LYS A 107 -22.99 -10.89 -13.50
CA LYS A 107 -24.42 -10.97 -13.11
C LYS A 107 -25.11 -9.60 -12.96
N GLY A 108 -24.68 -8.62 -13.74
CA GLY A 108 -24.95 -7.23 -13.46
C GLY A 108 -23.78 -6.64 -12.66
N ARG A 109 -23.57 -5.33 -12.78
CA ARG A 109 -22.52 -4.64 -12.06
C ARG A 109 -22.89 -4.58 -10.57
N LEU A 110 -22.18 -5.32 -9.72
CA LEU A 110 -22.25 -5.13 -8.26
C LEU A 110 -21.32 -3.98 -7.86
N SER A 111 -21.75 -3.12 -6.95
CA SER A 111 -20.85 -2.14 -6.31
C SER A 111 -19.81 -2.86 -5.43
N TYR A 112 -18.78 -2.14 -4.99
CA TYR A 112 -17.77 -2.71 -4.08
C TYR A 112 -18.40 -3.18 -2.77
N LEU A 113 -19.39 -2.46 -2.25
CA LEU A 113 -20.14 -2.85 -1.07
C LEU A 113 -20.96 -4.12 -1.31
N GLU A 114 -21.71 -4.19 -2.40
CA GLU A 114 -22.51 -5.36 -2.75
C GLU A 114 -21.64 -6.60 -2.96
N HIS A 115 -20.48 -6.45 -3.62
CA HIS A 115 -19.55 -7.55 -3.80
C HIS A 115 -18.93 -8.01 -2.47
N SER A 116 -18.59 -7.09 -1.59
CA SER A 116 -18.09 -7.40 -0.24
C SER A 116 -19.13 -8.19 0.57
N LYS A 117 -20.40 -7.77 0.54
CA LYS A 117 -21.52 -8.48 1.17
C LYS A 117 -21.77 -9.85 0.52
N PHE A 118 -21.71 -9.93 -0.81
CA PHE A 118 -21.87 -11.20 -1.53
C PHE A 118 -20.78 -12.21 -1.19
N ARG A 119 -19.53 -11.75 -1.00
CA ARG A 119 -18.42 -12.58 -0.56
C ARG A 119 -18.43 -12.88 0.93
N GLY A 120 -19.24 -12.16 1.70
CA GLY A 120 -19.35 -12.29 3.13
C GLY A 120 -18.03 -12.00 3.85
N VAL A 121 -17.29 -10.96 3.40
CA VAL A 121 -16.02 -10.61 4.05
C VAL A 121 -16.28 -9.96 5.41
N ASP A 122 -15.41 -10.22 6.39
CA ASP A 122 -15.51 -9.69 7.74
C ASP A 122 -15.01 -8.24 7.85
N GLY A 123 -14.19 -7.80 6.87
CA GLY A 123 -13.67 -6.45 6.76
C GLY A 123 -12.93 -6.26 5.43
N VAL A 124 -12.56 -5.03 5.10
CA VAL A 124 -11.92 -4.68 3.82
C VAL A 124 -10.71 -3.77 4.02
N LEU A 125 -9.58 -4.15 3.44
CA LEU A 125 -8.45 -3.26 3.18
C LEU A 125 -8.71 -2.53 1.87
N ILE A 126 -8.56 -1.19 1.87
CA ILE A 126 -8.72 -0.35 0.67
C ILE A 126 -7.38 0.32 0.36
N ALA A 127 -6.83 0.06 -0.82
CA ALA A 127 -5.56 0.62 -1.26
C ALA A 127 -5.56 0.85 -2.77
N CYS A 128 -4.83 1.86 -3.23
CA CYS A 128 -4.64 2.14 -4.66
C CYS A 128 -5.96 2.28 -5.42
N VAL A 129 -6.84 3.13 -4.94
CA VAL A 129 -8.14 3.44 -5.56
C VAL A 129 -8.28 4.95 -5.74
N ASN A 130 -9.22 5.37 -6.58
CA ASN A 130 -9.73 6.73 -6.49
C ASN A 130 -10.62 6.85 -5.24
N PHE A 131 -10.14 7.51 -4.21
CA PHE A 131 -10.86 7.66 -2.93
C PHE A 131 -12.09 8.57 -3.03
N ASP A 132 -12.23 9.36 -4.11
CA ASP A 132 -13.40 10.16 -4.40
C ASP A 132 -14.47 9.37 -5.18
N ASP A 133 -14.20 8.12 -5.58
CA ASP A 133 -15.19 7.25 -6.23
C ASP A 133 -16.38 7.03 -5.28
N PRO A 134 -17.62 7.37 -5.70
CA PRO A 134 -18.80 7.17 -4.88
C PRO A 134 -18.99 5.74 -4.35
N GLU A 135 -18.55 4.71 -5.10
CA GLU A 135 -18.63 3.31 -4.65
C GLU A 135 -17.60 3.00 -3.56
N VAL A 136 -16.44 3.66 -3.58
CA VAL A 136 -15.45 3.57 -2.48
C VAL A 136 -16.00 4.26 -1.24
N VAL A 137 -16.56 5.47 -1.39
CA VAL A 137 -17.18 6.22 -0.30
C VAL A 137 -18.37 5.46 0.30
N GLU A 138 -19.20 4.81 -0.53
CA GLU A 138 -20.30 3.93 -0.07
C GLU A 138 -19.77 2.79 0.82
N LEU A 139 -18.73 2.09 0.38
CA LEU A 139 -18.12 1.00 1.15
C LEU A 139 -17.53 1.50 2.47
N VAL A 140 -16.81 2.61 2.47
CA VAL A 140 -16.19 3.21 3.66
C VAL A 140 -17.25 3.62 4.69
N ASN A 141 -18.40 4.13 4.25
CA ASN A 141 -19.50 4.56 5.13
C ASN A 141 -20.44 3.42 5.54
N SER A 142 -20.22 2.20 5.06
CA SER A 142 -21.03 1.04 5.44
C SER A 142 -20.69 0.53 6.85
N ASP A 143 -21.39 -0.54 7.25
CA ASP A 143 -21.17 -1.29 8.48
C ASP A 143 -19.99 -2.28 8.41
N ILE A 144 -19.40 -2.48 7.22
CA ILE A 144 -18.24 -3.35 7.05
C ILE A 144 -17.00 -2.64 7.62
N PRO A 145 -16.22 -3.29 8.51
CA PRO A 145 -14.94 -2.77 8.99
C PRO A 145 -13.98 -2.46 7.83
N VAL A 146 -13.41 -1.25 7.79
CA VAL A 146 -12.47 -0.84 6.75
C VAL A 146 -11.21 -0.23 7.34
N VAL A 147 -10.09 -0.45 6.66
CA VAL A 147 -8.81 0.27 6.84
C VAL A 147 -8.32 0.73 5.48
N THR A 148 -7.87 1.98 5.39
CA THR A 148 -7.34 2.56 4.16
C THR A 148 -5.82 2.71 4.21
N ILE A 149 -5.17 2.62 3.05
CA ILE A 149 -3.75 2.93 2.87
C ILE A 149 -3.62 4.24 2.08
N ASP A 150 -2.74 5.12 2.55
CA ASP A 150 -2.39 6.41 1.92
C ASP A 150 -3.54 7.41 1.77
N TYR A 151 -4.68 7.16 2.41
CA TYR A 151 -5.81 8.08 2.45
C TYR A 151 -6.56 7.97 3.77
N ALA A 152 -6.92 9.11 4.38
CA ALA A 152 -7.63 9.18 5.64
C ALA A 152 -9.05 9.73 5.44
N PHE A 153 -10.05 8.94 5.83
CA PHE A 153 -11.42 9.40 6.00
C PHE A 153 -11.68 9.78 7.46
N ASP A 154 -12.50 10.79 7.67
CA ASP A 154 -12.88 11.20 9.02
C ASP A 154 -13.54 10.06 9.81
N GLY A 155 -13.02 9.82 11.01
CA GLY A 155 -13.53 8.77 11.89
C GLY A 155 -13.28 7.32 11.42
N LYS A 156 -12.36 7.10 10.48
CA LYS A 156 -11.97 5.76 10.00
C LYS A 156 -10.49 5.49 10.28
N LEU A 157 -10.14 4.22 10.33
CA LEU A 157 -8.74 3.80 10.46
C LEU A 157 -7.99 3.97 9.13
N ALA A 158 -6.80 4.56 9.22
CA ALA A 158 -5.91 4.73 8.07
C ALA A 158 -4.45 4.44 8.46
N VAL A 159 -3.68 3.91 7.51
CA VAL A 159 -2.23 3.80 7.63
C VAL A 159 -1.60 4.63 6.52
N LEU A 160 -0.82 5.62 6.91
CA LEU A 160 -0.26 6.64 6.05
C LEU A 160 1.27 6.61 6.12
N SER A 161 1.94 6.98 5.03
CA SER A 161 3.35 7.33 5.08
C SER A 161 3.53 8.77 5.57
N ASP A 162 4.60 9.04 6.34
CA ASP A 162 4.99 10.42 6.66
C ASP A 162 5.61 11.11 5.44
N ASN A 163 4.74 11.47 4.52
CA ASN A 163 5.09 12.09 3.26
C ASN A 163 5.79 13.45 3.48
N ALA A 164 5.34 14.21 4.48
CA ALA A 164 5.90 15.51 4.79
C ALA A 164 7.33 15.41 5.33
N LYS A 165 7.56 14.51 6.28
CA LYS A 165 8.90 14.26 6.81
C LYS A 165 9.85 13.71 5.74
N GLY A 166 9.37 12.78 4.89
CA GLY A 166 10.18 12.18 3.84
C GLY A 166 10.73 13.24 2.87
N ILE A 167 9.86 14.10 2.35
CA ILE A 167 10.30 15.19 1.45
C ILE A 167 11.19 16.21 2.17
N ARG A 168 10.86 16.58 3.40
CA ARG A 168 11.69 17.47 4.22
C ARG A 168 13.11 16.93 4.37
N ASP A 169 13.24 15.66 4.73
CA ASP A 169 14.55 15.02 4.94
C ASP A 169 15.34 14.96 3.62
N LEU A 170 14.68 14.67 2.50
CA LEU A 170 15.28 14.63 1.17
C LEU A 170 15.79 16.01 0.73
N VAL A 171 14.95 17.06 0.87
CA VAL A 171 15.31 18.43 0.51
C VAL A 171 16.46 18.95 1.40
N LYS A 172 16.40 18.73 2.72
CA LYS A 172 17.48 19.11 3.64
C LYS A 172 18.80 18.40 3.31
N TYR A 173 18.72 17.12 2.91
CA TYR A 173 19.92 16.41 2.44
C TYR A 173 20.49 17.03 1.17
N ILE A 174 19.68 17.26 0.14
CA ILE A 174 20.11 17.86 -1.14
C ILE A 174 20.71 19.26 -0.88
N TYR A 175 20.08 20.06 -0.03
CA TYR A 175 20.59 21.36 0.40
C TYR A 175 21.97 21.24 1.10
N SER A 176 22.14 20.24 1.98
CA SER A 176 23.41 20.00 2.68
C SER A 176 24.54 19.59 1.73
N GLN A 177 24.20 19.08 0.54
CA GLN A 177 25.15 18.79 -0.53
C GLN A 177 25.52 20.02 -1.37
N GLY A 178 25.05 21.22 -1.01
CA GLY A 178 25.38 22.48 -1.68
C GLY A 178 24.40 22.88 -2.78
N HIS A 179 23.36 22.11 -3.07
CA HIS A 179 22.36 22.47 -4.06
C HIS A 179 21.49 23.64 -3.58
N ARG A 180 21.22 24.60 -4.48
CA ARG A 180 20.35 25.76 -4.24
C ARG A 180 19.24 25.87 -5.30
N LYS A 181 19.48 25.35 -6.51
CA LYS A 181 18.53 25.28 -7.63
C LYS A 181 17.96 23.85 -7.68
N ILE A 182 16.87 23.63 -6.97
CA ILE A 182 16.25 22.30 -6.79
C ILE A 182 14.89 22.33 -7.48
N ALA A 183 14.66 21.46 -8.47
CA ALA A 183 13.36 21.30 -9.11
C ALA A 183 12.62 20.08 -8.53
N TYR A 184 11.29 20.11 -8.58
CA TYR A 184 10.44 19.02 -8.16
C TYR A 184 9.40 18.68 -9.23
N ILE A 185 9.51 17.48 -9.80
CA ILE A 185 8.48 16.87 -10.63
C ILE A 185 7.62 16.03 -9.72
N HIS A 186 6.51 16.60 -9.24
CA HIS A 186 5.59 15.93 -8.30
C HIS A 186 4.56 15.07 -9.05
N GLY A 187 3.84 14.20 -8.33
CA GLY A 187 2.75 13.39 -8.90
C GLY A 187 1.48 14.20 -9.16
N GLN A 188 0.47 13.53 -9.69
CA GLN A 188 -0.85 14.11 -9.92
C GLN A 188 -1.51 14.54 -8.61
N MET A 189 -2.19 15.69 -8.61
CA MET A 189 -2.89 16.27 -7.44
C MET A 189 -4.24 15.60 -7.17
N ASN A 190 -4.29 14.27 -7.21
CA ASN A 190 -5.48 13.46 -6.97
C ASN A 190 -5.51 12.81 -5.56
N ASN A 191 -4.50 13.04 -4.74
CA ASN A 191 -4.43 12.56 -3.37
C ASN A 191 -3.71 13.58 -2.48
N GLU A 192 -4.48 14.30 -1.67
CA GLU A 192 -3.96 15.32 -0.75
C GLU A 192 -3.03 14.73 0.31
N ASN A 193 -3.33 13.52 0.80
CA ASN A 193 -2.50 12.86 1.83
C ASN A 193 -1.12 12.44 1.31
N VAL A 194 -0.97 12.22 0.02
CA VAL A 194 0.30 11.85 -0.60
C VAL A 194 0.90 13.05 -1.33
N THR A 195 0.37 13.39 -2.49
CA THR A 195 0.95 14.43 -3.37
C THR A 195 0.86 15.81 -2.74
N GLY A 196 -0.29 16.17 -2.18
CA GLY A 196 -0.50 17.46 -1.52
C GLY A 196 0.47 17.68 -0.38
N ASN A 197 0.61 16.69 0.53
CA ASN A 197 1.55 16.76 1.64
C ASN A 197 3.02 16.79 1.19
N ARG A 198 3.39 16.05 0.15
CA ARG A 198 4.75 16.08 -0.42
C ARG A 198 5.07 17.45 -1.02
N LEU A 199 4.18 17.98 -1.86
CA LEU A 199 4.37 19.29 -2.49
C LEU A 199 4.44 20.41 -1.47
N LYS A 200 3.49 20.43 -0.53
CA LYS A 200 3.49 21.40 0.57
C LYS A 200 4.79 21.34 1.37
N SER A 201 5.24 20.15 1.74
CA SER A 201 6.49 19.98 2.49
C SER A 201 7.73 20.44 1.70
N PHE A 202 7.75 20.24 0.36
CA PHE A 202 8.81 20.77 -0.49
C PHE A 202 8.86 22.30 -0.42
N LEU A 203 7.72 22.96 -0.64
CA LEU A 203 7.61 24.42 -0.62
C LEU A 203 7.96 25.00 0.76
N ASP A 204 7.43 24.43 1.83
CA ASP A 204 7.69 24.88 3.19
C ASP A 204 9.18 24.72 3.55
N THR A 205 9.80 23.59 3.17
CA THR A 205 11.20 23.29 3.48
C THR A 205 12.16 24.18 2.67
N THR A 206 11.89 24.38 1.38
CA THR A 206 12.72 25.27 0.56
C THR A 206 12.67 26.70 1.06
N LYS A 207 11.48 27.18 1.46
CA LYS A 207 11.29 28.49 2.09
C LYS A 207 12.02 28.58 3.45
N GLU A 208 11.93 27.57 4.30
CA GLU A 208 12.67 27.49 5.60
C GLU A 208 14.18 27.63 5.37
N LEU A 209 14.70 27.04 4.31
CA LEU A 209 16.12 27.08 3.93
C LEU A 209 16.53 28.36 3.18
N GLY A 210 15.62 29.28 2.95
CA GLY A 210 15.89 30.55 2.24
C GLY A 210 16.17 30.34 0.76
N LEU A 211 15.65 29.26 0.15
CA LEU A 211 15.78 29.02 -1.29
C LEU A 211 14.67 29.72 -2.05
N ASP A 212 15.07 30.45 -3.11
CA ASP A 212 14.16 31.02 -4.09
C ASP A 212 13.97 30.02 -5.23
N ILE A 213 12.86 29.28 -5.19
CA ILE A 213 12.54 28.25 -6.19
C ILE A 213 11.57 28.84 -7.20
N PRO A 214 11.96 28.99 -8.48
CA PRO A 214 11.06 29.46 -9.51
C PRO A 214 9.86 28.54 -9.71
N ASP A 215 8.67 29.09 -9.99
CA ASP A 215 7.46 28.30 -10.21
C ASP A 215 7.63 27.26 -11.33
N GLU A 216 8.40 27.60 -12.37
CA GLU A 216 8.71 26.71 -13.49
C GLU A 216 9.58 25.49 -13.12
N TYR A 217 10.17 25.47 -11.91
CA TYR A 217 10.87 24.29 -11.37
C TYR A 217 9.93 23.28 -10.73
N ILE A 218 8.65 23.62 -10.57
CA ILE A 218 7.64 22.79 -9.99
C ILE A 218 6.71 22.32 -11.10
N ILE A 219 6.81 21.04 -11.45
CA ILE A 219 6.08 20.48 -12.60
C ILE A 219 5.22 19.31 -12.13
N GLU A 220 3.92 19.34 -12.49
CA GLU A 220 3.06 18.19 -12.29
C GLU A 220 3.40 17.08 -13.29
N GLY A 221 3.68 15.91 -12.78
CA GLY A 221 3.93 14.69 -13.53
C GLY A 221 2.90 13.61 -13.22
N LYS A 222 3.21 12.40 -13.68
CA LYS A 222 2.41 11.19 -13.40
C LYS A 222 3.27 10.19 -12.67
N TYR A 223 2.71 9.57 -11.64
CA TYR A 223 3.38 8.47 -10.94
C TYR A 223 3.71 7.33 -11.92
N ARG A 224 4.94 6.81 -11.82
CA ARG A 224 5.45 5.64 -12.55
C ARG A 224 5.41 5.76 -14.10
N ASP A 225 5.12 6.93 -14.63
CA ASP A 225 5.13 7.20 -16.07
C ASP A 225 6.51 7.74 -16.49
N THR A 226 7.38 6.81 -16.92
CA THR A 226 8.76 7.12 -17.33
C THR A 226 8.83 8.06 -18.52
N ASP A 227 7.88 7.98 -19.46
CA ASP A 227 7.83 8.84 -20.65
C ASP A 227 7.40 10.26 -20.28
N ASN A 228 6.42 10.39 -19.39
CA ASN A 228 6.00 11.68 -18.84
C ASN A 228 7.14 12.33 -18.06
N ALA A 229 7.82 11.55 -17.19
CA ALA A 229 8.96 12.03 -16.40
C ALA A 229 10.13 12.47 -17.30
N ALA A 230 10.44 11.74 -18.37
CA ALA A 230 11.45 12.14 -19.36
C ALA A 230 11.10 13.47 -20.05
N LYS A 231 9.83 13.64 -20.46
CA LYS A 231 9.35 14.91 -21.05
C LYS A 231 9.48 16.08 -20.08
N ASN A 232 9.09 15.90 -18.82
CA ASN A 232 9.20 16.94 -17.80
C ASN A 232 10.66 17.26 -17.46
N ALA A 233 11.53 16.25 -17.37
CA ALA A 233 12.97 16.46 -17.23
C ALA A 233 13.53 17.25 -18.42
N SER A 234 13.10 16.94 -19.65
CA SER A 234 13.48 17.66 -20.88
C SER A 234 13.16 19.15 -20.79
N ILE A 235 12.01 19.54 -20.24
CA ILE A 235 11.63 20.94 -20.02
C ILE A 235 12.65 21.62 -19.10
N LEU A 236 12.94 21.04 -17.94
CA LEU A 236 13.89 21.59 -16.96
C LEU A 236 15.32 21.71 -17.52
N LEU A 237 15.75 20.72 -18.30
CA LEU A 237 17.08 20.69 -18.91
C LEU A 237 17.27 21.74 -20.02
N ASN A 238 16.18 22.20 -20.65
CA ASN A 238 16.22 23.24 -21.69
C ASN A 238 16.19 24.67 -21.13
N MET A 239 15.99 24.83 -19.83
CA MET A 239 15.96 26.17 -19.23
C MET A 239 17.32 26.85 -19.29
N LYS A 240 17.34 28.17 -19.47
CA LYS A 240 18.56 28.97 -19.41
C LYS A 240 19.22 28.84 -18.03
N GLU A 241 18.41 28.98 -16.98
CA GLU A 241 18.80 28.72 -15.59
C GLU A 241 18.27 27.37 -15.19
N ARG A 242 19.00 26.31 -15.53
CA ARG A 242 18.56 24.94 -15.22
C ARG A 242 18.80 24.57 -13.75
N PRO A 243 17.96 23.69 -13.14
CA PRO A 243 18.20 23.19 -11.81
C PRO A 243 19.50 22.37 -11.73
N THR A 244 20.10 22.31 -10.55
CA THR A 244 21.27 21.45 -10.28
C THR A 244 20.87 20.09 -9.73
N CYS A 245 19.64 19.98 -9.24
CA CYS A 245 19.06 18.72 -8.77
C CYS A 245 17.56 18.67 -9.12
N ILE A 246 17.09 17.51 -9.57
CA ILE A 246 15.68 17.25 -9.82
C ILE A 246 15.21 16.15 -8.86
N ILE A 247 14.17 16.43 -8.07
CA ILE A 247 13.43 15.44 -7.30
C ILE A 247 12.27 14.94 -8.18
N PHE A 248 12.06 13.64 -8.23
CA PHE A 248 10.94 13.02 -8.94
C PHE A 248 9.90 12.48 -7.95
N SER A 249 8.66 12.34 -8.40
CA SER A 249 7.53 11.84 -7.62
C SER A 249 7.76 10.45 -7.03
N ASP A 250 8.49 9.61 -7.75
CA ASP A 250 8.83 8.23 -7.40
C ASP A 250 10.10 7.76 -8.12
N ASP A 251 10.60 6.57 -7.77
CA ASP A 251 11.84 6.02 -8.31
C ASP A 251 11.75 5.65 -9.80
N TYR A 252 10.58 5.20 -10.28
CA TYR A 252 10.40 4.89 -11.70
C TYR A 252 10.36 6.14 -12.56
N SER A 253 9.69 7.19 -12.08
CA SER A 253 9.75 8.52 -12.69
C SER A 253 11.19 9.05 -12.74
N ALA A 254 11.98 8.83 -11.67
CA ALA A 254 13.41 9.19 -11.66
C ALA A 254 14.21 8.43 -12.73
N ILE A 255 13.89 7.15 -13.00
CA ILE A 255 14.52 6.37 -14.08
C ILE A 255 14.17 6.98 -15.45
N GLY A 256 12.94 7.41 -15.67
CA GLY A 256 12.53 8.12 -16.88
C GLY A 256 13.36 9.39 -17.09
N GLY A 257 13.49 10.22 -16.05
CA GLY A 257 14.33 11.41 -16.07
C GLY A 257 15.82 11.09 -16.29
N MET A 258 16.33 10.03 -15.63
CA MET A 258 17.71 9.55 -15.82
C MET A 258 17.98 9.21 -17.28
N ASN A 259 17.06 8.52 -17.93
CA ASN A 259 17.20 8.12 -19.33
C ASN A 259 17.28 9.36 -20.24
N GLU A 260 16.42 10.35 -20.04
CA GLU A 260 16.45 11.62 -20.81
C GLU A 260 17.78 12.38 -20.60
N ILE A 261 18.26 12.47 -19.35
CA ILE A 261 19.54 13.10 -19.03
C ILE A 261 20.69 12.42 -19.79
N LYS A 262 20.75 11.09 -19.76
CA LYS A 262 21.77 10.30 -20.46
C LYS A 262 21.68 10.41 -21.99
N LEU A 263 20.46 10.42 -22.55
CA LEU A 263 20.23 10.62 -23.99
C LEU A 263 20.76 11.97 -24.49
N ARG A 264 20.81 12.99 -23.63
CA ARG A 264 21.41 14.31 -23.94
C ARG A 264 22.93 14.33 -23.75
N GLY A 265 23.55 13.23 -23.41
CA GLY A 265 25.00 13.14 -23.15
C GLY A 265 25.40 13.79 -21.82
N LEU A 266 24.45 14.02 -20.90
CA LEU A 266 24.71 14.56 -19.57
C LEU A 266 24.97 13.43 -18.57
N ASN A 267 25.87 13.67 -17.63
CA ASN A 267 26.27 12.72 -16.61
C ASN A 267 25.52 12.97 -15.29
N ILE A 268 25.14 11.88 -14.61
CA ILE A 268 24.56 11.91 -13.28
C ILE A 268 25.58 11.27 -12.34
N PRO A 269 25.96 11.94 -11.26
CA PRO A 269 25.48 13.24 -10.76
C PRO A 269 26.27 14.48 -11.24
N GLU A 270 27.28 14.34 -12.13
CA GLU A 270 28.29 15.36 -12.43
C GLU A 270 27.68 16.62 -13.07
N ASP A 271 26.78 16.47 -14.03
CA ASP A 271 26.13 17.59 -14.72
C ASP A 271 24.80 17.98 -14.04
N ILE A 272 24.08 16.98 -13.51
CA ILE A 272 22.82 17.17 -12.81
C ILE A 272 22.59 16.03 -11.83
N SER A 273 22.21 16.36 -10.60
CA SER A 273 21.80 15.41 -9.58
C SER A 273 20.32 15.04 -9.70
N ILE A 274 19.95 13.83 -9.30
CA ILE A 274 18.56 13.39 -9.25
C ILE A 274 18.25 12.65 -7.95
N ALA A 275 16.99 12.72 -7.54
CA ALA A 275 16.48 11.94 -6.41
C ALA A 275 15.07 11.43 -6.71
N GLY A 276 14.72 10.27 -6.16
CA GLY A 276 13.41 9.66 -6.25
C GLY A 276 12.69 9.60 -4.93
N TYR A 277 11.66 8.77 -4.87
CA TYR A 277 10.85 8.46 -3.69
C TYR A 277 10.35 7.01 -3.81
N ASP A 278 9.98 6.37 -2.70
CA ASP A 278 9.49 5.01 -2.47
C ASP A 278 10.56 4.01 -2.02
N GLY A 279 11.82 4.15 -2.46
CA GLY A 279 12.88 3.22 -2.09
C GLY A 279 12.76 1.86 -2.77
N SER A 280 12.24 1.83 -4.00
CA SER A 280 12.06 0.62 -4.79
C SER A 280 13.34 -0.21 -4.91
N ASN A 281 13.19 -1.51 -5.17
CA ASN A 281 14.35 -2.41 -5.34
C ASN A 281 15.23 -2.00 -6.52
N ILE A 282 14.62 -1.53 -7.61
CA ILE A 282 15.37 -1.11 -8.80
C ILE A 282 16.22 0.12 -8.54
N ALA A 283 15.75 1.05 -7.68
CA ALA A 283 16.50 2.26 -7.32
C ALA A 283 17.85 1.95 -6.62
N ALA A 284 17.96 0.77 -6.00
CA ALA A 284 19.20 0.29 -5.40
C ALA A 284 20.16 -0.38 -6.39
N GLN A 285 19.68 -0.78 -7.56
CA GLN A 285 20.41 -1.59 -8.54
C GLN A 285 20.87 -0.81 -9.77
N ILE A 286 20.25 0.34 -10.06
CA ILE A 286 20.63 1.19 -11.19
C ILE A 286 21.92 1.95 -10.91
N GLU A 287 22.62 2.38 -11.99
CA GLU A 287 23.86 3.14 -11.92
C GLU A 287 23.66 4.54 -12.54
N PRO A 288 23.93 5.63 -11.79
CA PRO A 288 24.26 5.64 -10.35
C PRO A 288 23.09 5.20 -9.46
N GLN A 289 23.40 4.57 -8.32
CA GLN A 289 22.40 4.20 -7.31
C GLN A 289 21.59 5.43 -6.89
N LEU A 290 20.27 5.32 -6.93
CA LEU A 290 19.37 6.45 -6.70
C LEU A 290 19.30 6.83 -5.22
N THR A 291 19.44 8.13 -4.94
CA THR A 291 19.09 8.73 -3.66
C THR A 291 17.56 8.83 -3.60
N THR A 292 16.96 8.29 -2.53
CA THR A 292 15.50 8.19 -2.42
C THR A 292 15.05 8.08 -0.97
N ILE A 293 13.78 8.30 -0.71
CA ILE A 293 13.15 7.95 0.56
C ILE A 293 12.63 6.52 0.49
N VAL A 294 13.11 5.66 1.36
CA VAL A 294 12.62 4.28 1.51
C VAL A 294 11.42 4.28 2.43
N GLN A 295 10.24 3.97 1.92
CA GLN A 295 9.02 3.82 2.71
C GLN A 295 8.99 2.43 3.37
N ASP A 296 8.56 2.35 4.65
CA ASP A 296 8.42 1.06 5.34
C ASP A 296 7.09 0.37 4.98
N THR A 297 7.03 -0.09 3.75
CA THR A 297 5.87 -0.79 3.19
C THR A 297 5.50 -2.05 3.98
N ARG A 298 6.48 -2.72 4.59
CA ARG A 298 6.22 -3.91 5.41
C ARG A 298 5.54 -3.54 6.73
N MET A 299 5.96 -2.44 7.37
CA MET A 299 5.32 -1.94 8.58
C MET A 299 3.89 -1.48 8.27
N ILE A 300 3.69 -0.76 7.15
CA ILE A 300 2.37 -0.32 6.69
C ILE A 300 1.41 -1.51 6.57
N GLY A 301 1.80 -2.57 5.85
CA GLY A 301 0.96 -3.76 5.66
C GLY A 301 0.63 -4.47 6.96
N ARG A 302 1.61 -4.63 7.85
CA ARG A 302 1.41 -5.26 9.17
C ARG A 302 0.45 -4.46 10.05
N ILE A 303 0.65 -3.14 10.16
CA ILE A 303 -0.22 -2.28 10.98
C ILE A 303 -1.63 -2.25 10.40
N ALA A 304 -1.80 -2.23 9.08
CA ALA A 304 -3.11 -2.30 8.45
C ALA A 304 -3.84 -3.61 8.79
N ALA A 305 -3.13 -4.74 8.80
CA ALA A 305 -3.67 -6.03 9.20
C ALA A 305 -4.10 -6.04 10.68
N ASP A 306 -3.23 -5.60 11.57
CA ASP A 306 -3.53 -5.56 13.02
C ASP A 306 -4.72 -4.63 13.30
N ASN A 307 -4.78 -3.47 12.67
CA ASN A 307 -5.88 -2.51 12.80
C ASN A 307 -7.21 -3.12 12.32
N LEU A 308 -7.21 -3.73 11.13
CA LEU A 308 -8.44 -4.31 10.57
C LEU A 308 -8.94 -5.47 11.41
N ILE A 309 -8.06 -6.36 11.83
CA ILE A 309 -8.43 -7.50 12.69
C ILE A 309 -8.93 -7.01 14.06
N ASN A 310 -8.29 -6.02 14.66
CA ASN A 310 -8.76 -5.42 15.90
C ASN A 310 -10.15 -4.80 15.73
N LEU A 311 -10.40 -4.11 14.62
CA LEU A 311 -11.72 -3.53 14.33
C LEU A 311 -12.79 -4.61 14.15
N ILE A 312 -12.46 -5.75 13.51
CA ILE A 312 -13.36 -6.90 13.34
C ILE A 312 -13.63 -7.63 14.68
N GLU A 313 -12.57 -7.84 15.47
CA GLU A 313 -12.67 -8.67 16.68
C GLU A 313 -13.09 -7.88 17.92
N LYS A 314 -12.74 -6.60 17.99
CA LYS A 314 -12.92 -5.73 19.15
C LYS A 314 -13.48 -4.35 18.77
N PRO A 315 -14.62 -4.27 18.05
CA PRO A 315 -15.10 -3.01 17.47
C PRO A 315 -15.36 -1.92 18.51
N LYS A 316 -15.75 -2.29 19.76
CA LYS A 316 -16.05 -1.33 20.83
C LYS A 316 -14.82 -0.72 21.51
N SER A 317 -13.64 -1.34 21.36
CA SER A 317 -12.40 -0.91 21.99
C SER A 317 -11.37 -0.39 20.98
N THR A 318 -11.68 -0.42 19.71
CA THR A 318 -10.82 0.11 18.65
C THR A 318 -11.22 1.53 18.34
N THR A 319 -10.32 2.47 18.63
CA THR A 319 -10.50 3.90 18.34
C THR A 319 -10.06 4.17 16.90
N PRO A 320 -10.82 4.93 16.11
CA PRO A 320 -10.35 5.41 14.82
C PRO A 320 -9.08 6.24 14.98
N GLU A 321 -7.97 5.77 14.44
CA GLU A 321 -6.67 6.43 14.50
C GLU A 321 -5.99 6.40 13.13
N HIS A 322 -5.19 7.42 12.86
CA HIS A 322 -4.31 7.44 11.70
C HIS A 322 -2.90 7.06 12.14
N ASN A 323 -2.43 5.91 11.69
CA ASN A 323 -1.04 5.50 11.93
C ASN A 323 -0.15 6.10 10.84
N VAL A 324 0.79 6.93 11.21
CA VAL A 324 1.74 7.57 10.30
C VAL A 324 3.09 6.88 10.42
N ILE A 325 3.58 6.30 9.32
CA ILE A 325 4.81 5.52 9.27
C ILE A 325 5.91 6.33 8.61
N GLU A 326 7.00 6.51 9.31
CA GLU A 326 8.15 7.25 8.79
C GLU A 326 8.92 6.44 7.74
N GLY A 327 9.31 7.12 6.65
CA GLY A 327 10.31 6.62 5.71
C GLY A 327 11.73 7.01 6.12
N MET A 328 12.73 6.39 5.50
CA MET A 328 14.15 6.67 5.73
C MET A 328 14.85 7.13 4.46
N LEU A 329 15.69 8.14 4.57
CA LEU A 329 16.56 8.58 3.48
C LEU A 329 17.63 7.52 3.17
N ARG A 330 17.63 6.99 1.95
CA ARG A 330 18.73 6.22 1.38
C ARG A 330 19.59 7.12 0.51
N LYS A 331 20.81 7.37 0.96
CA LYS A 331 21.81 8.13 0.22
C LYS A 331 22.43 7.23 -0.82
N GLY A 332 22.11 7.49 -2.09
CA GLY A 332 22.72 6.84 -3.25
C GLY A 332 23.93 7.64 -3.77
N ARG A 333 24.23 7.40 -5.05
CA ARG A 333 25.31 8.12 -5.79
C ARG A 333 24.76 9.10 -6.82
N SER A 334 23.45 9.28 -6.89
CA SER A 334 22.79 10.15 -7.86
C SER A 334 22.72 11.62 -7.44
N VAL A 335 23.16 11.96 -6.22
CA VAL A 335 23.29 13.32 -5.72
C VAL A 335 24.75 13.56 -5.35
N ARG A 336 25.39 14.53 -6.05
CA ARG A 336 26.77 14.92 -5.73
C ARG A 336 26.83 16.05 -4.72
N ARG A 337 28.01 16.28 -4.16
CA ARG A 337 28.30 17.50 -3.43
C ARG A 337 28.71 18.61 -4.41
N ILE A 338 28.17 19.78 -4.21
CA ILE A 338 28.58 21.02 -4.89
C ILE A 338 29.41 21.84 -3.88
N ASP A 339 30.67 22.10 -4.20
CA ASP A 339 31.48 23.02 -3.39
C ASP A 339 31.11 24.45 -3.73
N ASP A 340 30.91 25.29 -2.71
CA ASP A 340 30.51 26.72 -2.81
C ASP A 340 31.50 27.61 -3.59
N LYS A 341 32.55 27.05 -4.19
CA LYS A 341 33.59 27.80 -4.88
C LYS A 341 33.32 28.08 -6.36
N ARG A 342 32.14 27.75 -6.89
CA ARG A 342 31.76 28.01 -8.28
C ARG A 342 30.29 28.50 -8.38
N SER A 343 29.96 29.58 -7.73
CA SER A 343 28.75 30.35 -8.02
C SER A 343 29.13 31.71 -8.57
#